data_f89b1dc9b52ae4294c10dece19cb436c
#
_entry.id   f89b1dc9b52ae4294c10dece19cb436c
#
_cell.length_a   1.000
_cell.length_b   1.000
_cell.length_c   1.000
_cell.angle_alpha   90.00
_cell.angle_beta   90.00
_cell.angle_gamma   90.00
#
_symmetry.space_group_name_H-M   'P 1'
#
loop_
_entity.id
_entity.type
_entity.pdbx_description
1 polymer ?
#
loop_
_entity_poly.entity_id
_entity_poly.type
_entity_poly.pdbx_seq_one_letter_code
_entity_poly.pdbx_strand_id
1 'polypeptide(L)'
;MRILLDECLPKDLAREFPGHLVKTVPQAGWAGISNGKLLRLIADSGNFAIFLTVDKRLPQQNKISLLPFAVVVLRAKSNRTIHVFPFASEILRRLASFQPGHVYVLTQPD
;
A
#
# COMPACT_ATOMS: atom_id res chain seq x y z
N MET A 1 4.56 6.05 -11.39
CA MET A 1 4.44 6.23 -9.93
C MET A 1 4.99 5.01 -9.24
N ARG A 2 5.60 5.17 -8.10
CA ARG A 2 6.22 4.06 -7.38
C ARG A 2 5.33 3.61 -6.24
N ILE A 3 5.01 2.31 -6.23
CA ILE A 3 4.04 1.71 -5.31
C ILE A 3 4.74 0.61 -4.52
N LEU A 4 4.55 0.60 -3.21
CA LEU A 4 5.04 -0.46 -2.34
C LEU A 4 3.87 -1.29 -1.84
N LEU A 5 3.97 -2.60 -1.97
CA LEU A 5 2.97 -3.55 -1.48
C LEU A 5 3.42 -4.12 -0.14
N ASP A 6 2.56 -4.04 0.88
CA ASP A 6 2.80 -4.67 2.17
C ASP A 6 2.98 -6.18 1.99
N GLU A 7 3.79 -6.79 2.86
CA GLU A 7 4.10 -8.22 2.73
C GLU A 7 2.89 -9.14 2.89
N CYS A 8 1.79 -8.63 3.48
CA CYS A 8 0.55 -9.38 3.57
C CYS A 8 -0.22 -9.45 2.23
N LEU A 9 0.17 -8.65 1.24
CA LEU A 9 -0.50 -8.65 -0.07
C LEU A 9 0.14 -9.68 -1.01
N PRO A 10 -0.65 -10.29 -1.92
CA PRO A 10 -0.07 -11.20 -2.91
C PRO A 10 0.87 -10.43 -3.84
N LYS A 11 2.05 -10.98 -4.07
CA LYS A 11 3.06 -10.33 -4.92
C LYS A 11 2.56 -10.15 -6.37
N ASP A 12 1.68 -11.03 -6.83
CA ASP A 12 1.14 -10.98 -8.19
C ASP A 12 0.27 -9.75 -8.43
N LEU A 13 -0.15 -9.06 -7.37
CA LEU A 13 -0.89 -7.81 -7.51
C LEU A 13 -0.10 -6.78 -8.31
N ALA A 14 1.23 -6.85 -8.28
CA ALA A 14 2.08 -5.93 -9.04
C ALA A 14 1.76 -5.93 -10.54
N ARG A 15 1.30 -7.05 -11.09
CA ARG A 15 0.96 -7.17 -12.52
C ARG A 15 -0.25 -6.33 -12.91
N GLU A 16 -1.06 -5.93 -11.93
CA GLU A 16 -2.27 -5.15 -12.17
C GLU A 16 -1.99 -3.66 -12.33
N PHE A 17 -0.74 -3.23 -12.20
CA PHE A 17 -0.35 -1.83 -12.30
C PHE A 17 0.68 -1.61 -13.41
N PRO A 18 0.31 -1.91 -14.68
CA PRO A 18 1.26 -1.72 -15.79
C PRO A 18 1.67 -0.26 -15.93
N GLY A 19 2.92 -0.03 -16.25
CA GLY A 19 3.46 1.33 -16.38
C GLY A 19 3.90 1.97 -15.07
N HIS A 20 3.74 1.27 -13.96
CA HIS A 20 4.16 1.75 -12.64
C HIS A 20 5.24 0.85 -12.07
N LEU A 21 6.13 1.44 -11.25
CA LEU A 21 7.16 0.67 -10.56
C LEU A 21 6.57 0.16 -9.25
N VAL A 22 6.41 -1.16 -9.15
CA VAL A 22 5.81 -1.80 -7.98
C VAL A 22 6.82 -2.73 -7.34
N LYS A 23 7.03 -2.58 -6.04
CA LYS A 23 7.85 -3.48 -5.25
C LYS A 23 7.04 -4.00 -4.07
N THR A 24 7.39 -5.19 -3.61
CA THR A 24 6.86 -5.71 -2.33
C THR A 24 7.82 -5.36 -1.20
N VAL A 25 7.32 -5.39 0.03
CA VAL A 25 8.16 -5.16 1.22
C VAL A 25 9.33 -6.14 1.27
N PRO A 26 9.15 -7.46 1.00
CA PRO A 26 10.31 -8.36 0.94
C PRO A 26 11.32 -7.98 -0.16
N GLN A 27 10.86 -7.55 -1.34
CA GLN A 27 11.77 -7.13 -2.41
C GLN A 27 12.59 -5.90 -2.03
N ALA A 28 12.03 -5.04 -1.17
CA ALA A 28 12.74 -3.87 -0.66
C ALA A 28 13.74 -4.23 0.46
N GLY A 29 13.74 -5.47 0.92
CA GLY A 29 14.63 -5.91 1.99
C GLY A 29 14.07 -5.68 3.39
N TRP A 30 12.76 -5.45 3.52
CA TRP A 30 12.14 -5.04 4.78
C TRP A 30 11.17 -6.07 5.36
N ALA A 31 11.27 -7.34 4.96
CA ALA A 31 10.39 -8.39 5.46
C ALA A 31 10.53 -8.54 6.99
N GLY A 32 9.41 -8.76 7.66
CA GLY A 32 9.39 -9.01 9.11
C GLY A 32 9.60 -7.79 9.99
N ILE A 33 9.66 -6.59 9.42
CA ILE A 33 9.87 -5.37 10.19
C ILE A 33 8.53 -4.86 10.69
N SER A 34 8.48 -4.38 11.94
CA SER A 34 7.25 -3.85 12.55
C SER A 34 6.75 -2.61 11.79
N ASN A 35 5.44 -2.37 11.84
CA ASN A 35 4.82 -1.30 11.05
C ASN A 35 5.40 0.09 11.34
N GLY A 36 5.63 0.44 12.61
CA GLY A 36 6.19 1.77 12.92
C GLY A 36 7.56 1.97 12.31
N LYS A 37 8.43 0.97 12.42
CA LYS A 37 9.76 1.02 11.84
C LYS A 37 9.71 0.96 10.32
N LEU A 38 8.81 0.14 9.78
CA LEU A 38 8.63 0.01 8.34
C LEU A 38 8.25 1.35 7.72
N LEU A 39 7.28 2.06 8.31
CA LEU A 39 6.85 3.35 7.77
C LEU A 39 8.01 4.36 7.74
N ARG A 40 8.88 4.34 8.75
CA ARG A 40 10.06 5.21 8.77
C ARG A 40 11.06 4.84 7.68
N LEU A 41 11.27 3.54 7.45
CA LEU A 41 12.17 3.07 6.39
C LEU A 41 11.64 3.50 5.01
N ILE A 42 10.34 3.37 4.80
CA ILE A 42 9.73 3.81 3.54
C ILE A 42 9.94 5.30 3.35
N ALA A 43 9.68 6.10 4.41
CA ALA A 43 9.84 7.55 4.35
C ALA A 43 11.28 7.94 4.07
N ASP A 44 12.23 7.33 4.78
CA ASP A 44 13.65 7.65 4.64
C ASP A 44 14.19 7.27 3.26
N SER A 45 13.64 6.24 2.63
CA SER A 45 14.07 5.83 1.30
C SER A 45 13.74 6.86 0.22
N GLY A 46 12.65 7.61 0.39
CA GLY A 46 12.18 8.56 -0.61
C GLY A 46 11.75 7.93 -1.93
N ASN A 47 11.55 6.59 -1.95
CA ASN A 47 11.36 5.86 -3.21
C ASN A 47 9.90 5.58 -3.55
N PHE A 48 8.95 5.77 -2.62
CA PHE A 48 7.58 5.35 -2.85
C PHE A 48 6.60 6.50 -2.63
N ALA A 49 5.60 6.57 -3.50
CA ALA A 49 4.52 7.54 -3.39
C ALA A 49 3.31 6.95 -2.65
N ILE A 50 3.15 5.63 -2.70
CA ILE A 50 1.97 4.94 -2.19
C ILE A 50 2.40 3.65 -1.50
N PHE A 51 1.83 3.38 -0.32
CA PHE A 51 1.95 2.12 0.39
C PHE A 51 0.57 1.47 0.47
N LEU A 52 0.43 0.29 -0.13
CA LEU A 52 -0.83 -0.47 -0.12
C LEU A 52 -0.77 -1.55 0.96
N THR A 53 -1.83 -1.66 1.75
CA THR A 53 -1.92 -2.69 2.81
C THR A 53 -3.38 -3.12 2.99
N VAL A 54 -3.58 -4.28 3.63
CA VAL A 54 -4.91 -4.71 4.11
C VAL A 54 -5.02 -4.56 5.63
N ASP A 55 -3.98 -4.06 6.29
CA ASP A 55 -3.98 -3.91 7.75
C ASP A 55 -4.73 -2.66 8.16
N LYS A 56 -5.97 -2.84 8.60
CA LYS A 56 -6.84 -1.74 9.03
C LYS A 56 -6.34 -1.00 10.25
N ARG A 57 -5.50 -1.65 11.07
CA ARG A 57 -5.00 -1.07 12.32
C ARG A 57 -3.78 -0.20 12.10
N LEU A 58 -3.09 -0.37 10.97
CA LEU A 58 -1.85 0.36 10.71
C LEU A 58 -2.00 1.87 10.86
N PRO A 59 -2.99 2.53 10.20
CA PRO A 59 -3.14 3.97 10.37
C PRO A 59 -3.65 4.39 11.74
N GLN A 60 -4.31 3.49 12.47
CA GLN A 60 -4.79 3.80 13.83
C GLN A 60 -3.67 3.75 14.86
N GLN A 61 -2.66 2.92 14.62
CA GLN A 61 -1.55 2.70 15.54
C GLN A 61 -0.32 3.54 15.22
N ASN A 62 -0.34 4.28 14.10
CA ASN A 62 0.81 5.03 13.63
C ASN A 62 0.39 6.40 13.12
N LYS A 63 1.27 7.39 13.30
CA LYS A 63 1.03 8.74 12.81
C LYS A 63 1.38 8.81 11.33
N ILE A 64 0.40 9.15 10.50
CA ILE A 64 0.55 9.15 9.03
C ILE A 64 0.77 10.56 8.47
N SER A 65 0.27 11.59 9.15
CA SER A 65 0.17 12.95 8.58
C SER A 65 1.49 13.56 8.13
N LEU A 66 2.62 13.12 8.67
CA LEU A 66 3.94 13.65 8.31
C LEU A 66 4.70 12.77 7.33
N LEU A 67 4.11 11.66 6.87
CA LEU A 67 4.78 10.78 5.94
C LEU A 67 4.79 11.36 4.53
N PRO A 68 5.90 11.19 3.77
CA PRO A 68 6.00 11.71 2.40
C PRO A 68 5.34 10.79 1.36
N PHE A 69 4.43 9.94 1.77
CA PHE A 69 3.69 9.03 0.88
C PHE A 69 2.27 8.84 1.42
N ALA A 70 1.39 8.33 0.57
CA ALA A 70 0.03 8.00 0.94
C ALA A 70 -0.07 6.57 1.43
N VAL A 71 -0.94 6.32 2.40
CA VAL A 71 -1.26 4.97 2.87
C VAL A 71 -2.65 4.61 2.36
N VAL A 72 -2.75 3.52 1.60
CA VAL A 72 -4.01 3.05 1.05
C VAL A 72 -4.34 1.70 1.66
N VAL A 73 -5.44 1.64 2.40
CA VAL A 73 -5.89 0.43 3.09
C VAL A 73 -7.03 -0.20 2.28
N LEU A 74 -6.84 -1.45 1.91
CA LEU A 74 -7.86 -2.20 1.18
C LEU A 74 -8.71 -3.00 2.19
N ARG A 75 -9.99 -2.68 2.28
CA ARG A 75 -10.91 -3.41 3.16
C ARG A 75 -11.41 -4.65 2.45
N ALA A 76 -10.51 -5.58 2.19
CA ALA A 76 -10.81 -6.84 1.55
C ALA A 76 -11.24 -7.89 2.59
N LYS A 77 -11.98 -8.90 2.16
CA LYS A 77 -12.39 -10.00 3.04
C LYS A 77 -11.19 -10.79 3.56
N SER A 78 -10.11 -10.84 2.78
CA SER A 78 -8.86 -11.49 3.16
C SER A 78 -7.74 -10.91 2.29
N ASN A 79 -6.50 -11.38 2.54
CA ASN A 79 -5.37 -11.00 1.69
C ASN A 79 -5.20 -11.92 0.48
N ARG A 80 -6.15 -12.82 0.22
CA ARG A 80 -6.09 -13.72 -0.93
C ARG A 80 -6.31 -12.95 -2.23
N THR A 81 -5.68 -13.43 -3.30
CA THR A 81 -5.74 -12.83 -4.63
C THR A 81 -7.17 -12.52 -5.06
N ILE A 82 -8.09 -13.47 -4.89
CA ILE A 82 -9.49 -13.32 -5.30
C ILE A 82 -10.18 -12.13 -4.62
N HIS A 83 -9.77 -11.79 -3.40
CA HIS A 83 -10.37 -10.70 -2.65
C HIS A 83 -9.64 -9.37 -2.85
N VAL A 84 -8.38 -9.40 -3.26
CA VAL A 84 -7.54 -8.21 -3.39
C VAL A 84 -7.53 -7.66 -4.81
N PHE A 85 -7.42 -8.51 -5.82
CA PHE A 85 -7.31 -8.07 -7.21
C PHE A 85 -8.46 -7.16 -7.68
N PRO A 86 -9.73 -7.36 -7.22
CA PRO A 86 -10.81 -6.47 -7.66
C PRO A 86 -10.62 -5.00 -7.32
N PHE A 87 -9.73 -4.68 -6.36
CA PHE A 87 -9.43 -3.28 -6.03
C PHE A 87 -8.52 -2.58 -7.05
N ALA A 88 -7.84 -3.35 -7.92
CA ALA A 88 -6.79 -2.80 -8.76
C ALA A 88 -7.29 -1.68 -9.69
N SER A 89 -8.46 -1.85 -10.31
CA SER A 89 -8.99 -0.85 -11.23
C SER A 89 -9.31 0.47 -10.54
N GLU A 90 -9.86 0.42 -9.33
CA GLU A 90 -10.13 1.64 -8.57
C GLU A 90 -8.83 2.31 -8.16
N ILE A 91 -7.85 1.54 -7.70
CA ILE A 91 -6.54 2.09 -7.34
C ILE A 91 -5.93 2.82 -8.54
N LEU A 92 -5.94 2.19 -9.72
CA LEU A 92 -5.39 2.79 -10.93
C LEU A 92 -6.08 4.11 -11.27
N ARG A 93 -7.40 4.17 -11.20
CA ARG A 93 -8.14 5.40 -11.49
C ARG A 93 -7.80 6.52 -10.52
N ARG A 94 -7.47 6.19 -9.27
CA ARG A 94 -7.30 7.16 -8.20
C ARG A 94 -5.86 7.48 -7.88
N LEU A 95 -4.87 6.87 -8.55
CA LEU A 95 -3.47 7.02 -8.19
C LEU A 95 -3.05 8.48 -8.05
N ALA A 96 -3.42 9.34 -8.99
CA ALA A 96 -3.04 10.74 -8.96
C ALA A 96 -3.73 11.54 -7.85
N SER A 97 -4.81 11.01 -7.28
CA SER A 97 -5.55 11.69 -6.20
C SER A 97 -5.02 11.36 -4.81
N PHE A 98 -4.19 10.34 -4.66
CA PHE A 98 -3.64 9.97 -3.37
C PHE A 98 -2.52 10.92 -2.98
N GLN A 99 -2.71 11.67 -1.89
CA GLN A 99 -1.78 12.70 -1.46
C GLN A 99 -0.90 12.20 -0.31
N PRO A 100 0.38 12.63 -0.26
CA PRO A 100 1.26 12.26 0.87
C PRO A 100 0.64 12.67 2.21
N GLY A 101 0.87 11.86 3.23
CA GLY A 101 0.40 12.16 4.58
C GLY A 101 -1.06 11.88 4.82
N HIS A 102 -1.76 11.27 3.87
CA HIS A 102 -3.17 10.94 4.00
C HIS A 102 -3.39 9.44 3.95
N VAL A 103 -4.49 9.01 4.59
CA VAL A 103 -4.94 7.61 4.57
C VAL A 103 -6.20 7.53 3.72
N TYR A 104 -6.22 6.57 2.82
CA TYR A 104 -7.39 6.29 1.99
C TYR A 104 -7.82 4.85 2.26
N VAL A 105 -9.10 4.67 2.59
CA VAL A 105 -9.66 3.35 2.84
C VAL A 105 -10.58 3.00 1.68
N LEU A 106 -10.23 1.96 0.94
CA LEU A 106 -11.03 1.50 -0.18
C LEU A 106 -11.89 0.32 0.25
N THR A 107 -13.17 0.39 -0.08
CA THR A 107 -14.12 -0.68 0.21
C THR A 107 -14.51 -1.35 -1.08
N GLN A 108 -14.68 -2.67 -1.03
CA GLN A 108 -15.08 -3.43 -2.20
C GLN A 108 -16.55 -3.13 -2.50
N PRO A 109 -16.88 -2.79 -3.74
CA PRO A 109 -18.28 -2.62 -4.12
C PRO A 109 -19.02 -3.94 -4.00
N ASP A 110 -20.25 -3.88 -3.57
CA ASP A 110 -21.12 -5.07 -3.44
C ASP A 110 -21.46 -5.69 -4.79
#